data_57ec11ad779d25ef1b979f2c4b57e806
#
_entry.id   57ec11ad779d25ef1b979f2c4b57e806
#
_cell.length_a   1.000
_cell.length_b   1.000
_cell.length_c   1.000
_cell.angle_alpha   90.00
_cell.angle_beta   90.00
_cell.angle_gamma   90.00
#
_symmetry.space_group_name_H-M   'P 1'
#
loop_
_entity.id
_entity.type
_entity.pdbx_description
1 polymer ?
#
loop_
_entity_poly.entity_id
_entity_poly.type
_entity_poly.pdbx_seq_one_letter_code
_entity_poly.pdbx_strand_id
1 'polypeptide(L)'
;CWSLNTELVGNVKDSKGQFKIVLFLRPDIFNSLNLQNGTNKLADNAVYLEWRTTYTDYPTSSLYKMANKLLVYSQDNKDADGIWEQYFDWKLPTSNFDKREHDTAFMEFLKISLSRPRDIQRILALIQEIMLERDLGNAQAFDYNTYNSDRFQNAYSEYFLSSLKDQLSFYYSEEDYRHFRKFFDFFDDPQFTYEQYQVAYNSYVDYILENAKEIPQFVEDPKQFM
;
A
#
# COMPACT_ATOMS: atom_id res chain seq x y z
N CYS A 1 4.86 -17.58 22.73
CA CYS A 1 6.17 -17.60 22.06
C CYS A 1 7.31 -17.22 22.99
N TRP A 2 7.22 -16.13 23.76
CA TRP A 2 8.29 -15.75 24.70
C TRP A 2 8.55 -16.82 25.75
N SER A 3 7.48 -17.35 26.41
CA SER A 3 7.59 -18.46 27.34
C SER A 3 8.23 -19.68 26.69
N LEU A 4 7.78 -20.03 25.50
CA LEU A 4 8.28 -21.18 24.77
C LEU A 4 9.77 -21.06 24.44
N ASN A 5 10.20 -19.89 23.95
CA ASN A 5 11.62 -19.64 23.69
C ASN A 5 12.46 -19.73 24.98
N THR A 6 11.94 -19.22 26.10
CA THR A 6 12.65 -19.28 27.39
C THR A 6 12.72 -20.70 27.93
N GLU A 7 11.62 -21.45 27.83
CA GLU A 7 11.57 -22.84 28.27
C GLU A 7 12.42 -23.77 27.43
N LEU A 8 12.41 -23.60 26.09
CA LEU A 8 13.23 -24.39 25.19
C LEU A 8 14.73 -24.12 25.39
N VAL A 9 15.10 -22.84 25.52
CA VAL A 9 16.50 -22.45 25.74
C VAL A 9 16.97 -22.83 27.16
N GLY A 10 16.07 -22.75 28.18
CA GLY A 10 16.40 -23.06 29.55
C GLY A 10 16.56 -24.55 29.85
N ASN A 11 15.81 -25.41 29.15
CA ASN A 11 15.77 -26.86 29.42
C ASN A 11 16.74 -27.68 28.56
N VAL A 12 17.40 -27.09 27.56
CA VAL A 12 18.29 -27.82 26.65
C VAL A 12 19.74 -27.38 26.83
N LYS A 13 20.26 -27.51 28.06
CA LYS A 13 21.64 -27.13 28.39
C LYS A 13 22.72 -27.94 27.62
N ASP A 14 22.37 -29.10 27.11
CA ASP A 14 23.31 -30.01 26.44
C ASP A 14 23.10 -30.16 24.92
N SER A 15 22.17 -29.43 24.32
CA SER A 15 21.96 -29.50 22.87
C SER A 15 22.93 -28.58 22.13
N LYS A 16 23.55 -29.13 21.09
CA LYS A 16 24.40 -28.38 20.16
C LYS A 16 23.59 -27.48 19.19
N GLY A 17 22.28 -27.47 19.28
CA GLY A 17 21.37 -26.71 18.44
C GLY A 17 20.66 -25.58 19.22
N GLN A 18 20.50 -24.44 18.57
CA GLN A 18 19.63 -23.35 19.07
C GLN A 18 18.35 -23.31 18.24
N PHE A 19 17.22 -23.20 18.93
CA PHE A 19 15.92 -23.05 18.31
C PHE A 19 15.37 -21.66 18.60
N LYS A 20 14.92 -20.95 17.56
CA LYS A 20 14.33 -19.61 17.67
C LYS A 20 13.02 -19.57 16.88
N ILE A 21 11.97 -19.06 17.52
CA ILE A 21 10.68 -18.80 16.86
C ILE A 21 10.64 -17.33 16.45
N VAL A 22 10.37 -17.08 15.18
CA VAL A 22 10.13 -15.75 14.63
C VAL A 22 8.69 -15.70 14.13
N LEU A 23 7.93 -14.70 14.60
CA LEU A 23 6.56 -14.47 14.19
C LEU A 23 6.48 -13.20 13.35
N PHE A 24 5.79 -13.31 12.20
CA PHE A 24 5.38 -12.18 11.40
C PHE A 24 3.95 -11.81 11.78
N LEU A 25 3.78 -10.61 12.37
CA LEU A 25 2.50 -10.13 12.83
C LEU A 25 2.22 -8.74 12.29
N ARG A 26 0.97 -8.47 11.96
CA ARG A 26 0.51 -7.12 11.69
C ARG A 26 0.35 -6.37 13.03
N PRO A 27 0.67 -5.06 13.07
CA PRO A 27 0.55 -4.27 14.31
C PRO A 27 -0.86 -4.26 14.92
N ASP A 28 -1.89 -4.18 14.08
CA ASP A 28 -3.29 -4.22 14.50
C ASP A 28 -3.67 -5.54 15.18
N ILE A 29 -3.23 -6.68 14.62
CA ILE A 29 -3.43 -7.99 15.23
C ILE A 29 -2.69 -8.08 16.55
N PHE A 30 -1.45 -7.57 16.61
CA PHE A 30 -0.71 -7.58 17.89
C PHE A 30 -1.42 -6.74 18.95
N ASN A 31 -1.91 -5.55 18.60
CA ASN A 31 -2.62 -4.66 19.50
C ASN A 31 -3.95 -5.29 19.99
N SER A 32 -4.66 -6.02 19.13
CA SER A 32 -5.91 -6.71 19.50
C SER A 32 -5.71 -7.83 20.51
N LEU A 33 -4.49 -8.37 20.66
CA LEU A 33 -4.18 -9.40 21.66
C LEU A 33 -4.17 -8.87 23.10
N ASN A 34 -4.20 -7.56 23.31
CA ASN A 34 -4.22 -6.92 24.64
C ASN A 34 -3.20 -7.50 25.63
N LEU A 35 -1.99 -7.77 25.18
CA LEU A 35 -0.96 -8.39 25.99
C LEU A 35 -0.46 -7.47 27.10
N GLN A 36 -0.42 -7.97 28.32
CA GLN A 36 0.17 -7.26 29.44
C GLN A 36 1.63 -6.89 29.13
N ASN A 37 1.99 -5.61 29.29
CA ASN A 37 3.30 -5.05 28.94
C ASN A 37 3.70 -5.27 27.44
N GLY A 38 2.72 -5.27 26.54
CA GLY A 38 2.92 -5.51 25.11
C GLY A 38 3.95 -4.56 24.50
N THR A 39 3.90 -3.27 24.81
CA THR A 39 4.82 -2.25 24.27
C THR A 39 6.28 -2.55 24.63
N ASN A 40 6.57 -2.89 25.90
CA ASN A 40 7.93 -3.22 26.32
C ASN A 40 8.44 -4.52 25.67
N LYS A 41 7.56 -5.50 25.54
CA LYS A 41 7.89 -6.77 24.87
C LYS A 41 8.23 -6.56 23.39
N LEU A 42 7.54 -5.64 22.71
CA LEU A 42 7.85 -5.27 21.32
C LEU A 42 9.19 -4.53 21.23
N ALA A 43 9.44 -3.56 22.11
CA ALA A 43 10.68 -2.81 22.09
C ALA A 43 11.93 -3.70 22.18
N ASP A 44 11.85 -4.75 23.02
CA ASP A 44 12.98 -5.64 23.27
C ASP A 44 13.11 -6.78 22.24
N ASN A 45 12.01 -7.18 21.56
CA ASN A 45 11.96 -8.44 20.82
C ASN A 45 11.39 -8.33 19.40
N ALA A 46 11.09 -7.13 18.93
CA ALA A 46 10.50 -6.94 17.60
C ALA A 46 11.34 -6.03 16.71
N VAL A 47 11.24 -6.28 15.42
CA VAL A 47 11.73 -5.38 14.38
C VAL A 47 10.54 -4.95 13.54
N TYR A 48 10.32 -3.64 13.46
CA TYR A 48 9.30 -3.08 12.61
C TYR A 48 9.80 -3.01 11.16
N LEU A 49 9.01 -3.57 10.25
CA LEU A 49 9.24 -3.43 8.82
C LEU A 49 8.45 -2.22 8.32
N GLU A 50 9.09 -1.06 8.32
CA GLU A 50 8.46 0.17 7.82
C GLU A 50 8.69 0.29 6.30
N TRP A 51 7.58 0.34 5.57
CA TRP A 51 7.56 0.48 4.13
C TRP A 51 7.13 1.89 3.67
N ARG A 52 6.53 2.66 4.58
CA ARG A 52 6.06 4.01 4.25
C ARG A 52 7.24 4.90 3.88
N THR A 53 7.00 5.75 2.91
CA THR A 53 7.98 6.71 2.45
C THR A 53 7.26 7.95 1.92
N THR A 54 8.01 9.03 1.79
CA THR A 54 7.55 10.28 1.18
C THR A 54 8.06 10.38 -0.25
N TYR A 55 7.51 11.30 -1.03
CA TYR A 55 8.01 11.60 -2.37
C TYR A 55 9.43 12.18 -2.36
N THR A 56 9.92 12.65 -1.22
CA THR A 56 11.28 13.18 -1.06
C THR A 56 12.28 12.08 -0.68
N ASP A 57 11.88 11.20 0.23
CA ASP A 57 12.80 10.27 0.89
C ASP A 57 12.78 8.87 0.26
N TYR A 58 11.90 8.64 -0.73
CA TYR A 58 11.76 7.32 -1.35
C TYR A 58 13.07 6.71 -1.86
N PRO A 59 14.06 7.46 -2.39
CA PRO A 59 15.27 6.84 -2.95
C PRO A 59 16.07 6.05 -1.90
N THR A 60 15.96 6.41 -0.62
CA THR A 60 16.62 5.72 0.48
C THR A 60 15.76 4.65 1.15
N SER A 61 14.46 4.59 0.80
CA SER A 61 13.47 3.74 1.46
C SER A 61 13.68 2.24 1.20
N SER A 62 13.20 1.44 2.12
CA SER A 62 13.16 -0.03 1.96
C SER A 62 12.27 -0.46 0.78
N LEU A 63 11.19 0.30 0.53
CA LEU A 63 10.27 0.02 -0.57
C LEU A 63 10.94 0.20 -1.93
N TYR A 64 11.67 1.30 -2.12
CA TYR A 64 12.42 1.56 -3.36
C TYR A 64 13.53 0.53 -3.57
N LYS A 65 14.29 0.20 -2.53
CA LYS A 65 15.33 -0.84 -2.59
C LYS A 65 14.76 -2.21 -2.95
N MET A 66 13.57 -2.54 -2.44
CA MET A 66 12.89 -3.78 -2.80
C MET A 66 12.45 -3.76 -4.27
N ALA A 67 11.85 -2.64 -4.74
CA ALA A 67 11.43 -2.49 -6.13
C ALA A 67 12.62 -2.58 -7.11
N ASN A 68 13.76 -1.95 -6.78
CA ASN A 68 15.00 -2.10 -7.55
C ASN A 68 15.42 -3.57 -7.68
N LYS A 69 15.37 -4.32 -6.57
CA LYS A 69 15.71 -5.76 -6.60
C LYS A 69 14.76 -6.56 -7.48
N LEU A 70 13.48 -6.23 -7.53
CA LEU A 70 12.53 -6.91 -8.42
C LEU A 70 12.89 -6.69 -9.89
N LEU A 71 13.25 -5.45 -10.26
CA LEU A 71 13.63 -5.12 -11.64
C LEU A 71 14.96 -5.76 -12.07
N VAL A 72 15.91 -5.89 -11.15
CA VAL A 72 17.25 -6.43 -11.42
C VAL A 72 17.29 -7.97 -11.37
N TYR A 73 16.32 -8.61 -10.69
CA TYR A 73 16.39 -10.04 -10.35
C TYR A 73 16.61 -10.97 -11.55
N SER A 74 16.03 -10.63 -12.69
CA SER A 74 16.10 -11.45 -13.92
C SER A 74 17.22 -11.05 -14.88
N GLN A 75 18.15 -10.17 -14.45
CA GLN A 75 19.22 -9.66 -15.31
C GLN A 75 20.58 -10.31 -15.03
N ASP A 76 21.35 -10.48 -16.09
CA ASP A 76 22.74 -10.94 -15.99
C ASP A 76 23.65 -9.86 -15.36
N ASN A 77 23.36 -8.58 -15.62
CA ASN A 77 24.05 -7.44 -15.03
C ASN A 77 23.26 -6.92 -13.83
N LYS A 78 23.78 -7.14 -12.61
CA LYS A 78 23.11 -6.83 -11.35
C LYS A 78 23.35 -5.39 -10.85
N ASP A 79 23.64 -4.47 -11.74
CA ASP A 79 23.76 -3.06 -11.36
C ASP A 79 22.36 -2.46 -11.22
N ALA A 80 22.06 -1.96 -10.01
CA ALA A 80 20.78 -1.36 -9.70
C ALA A 80 20.72 0.14 -10.00
N ASP A 81 21.86 0.76 -10.32
CA ASP A 81 21.94 2.18 -10.63
C ASP A 81 21.35 2.45 -12.03
N GLY A 82 20.41 3.39 -12.10
CA GLY A 82 19.73 3.74 -13.35
C GLY A 82 18.71 2.71 -13.86
N ILE A 83 18.32 1.71 -13.05
CA ILE A 83 17.42 0.64 -13.49
C ILE A 83 16.02 1.18 -13.83
N TRP A 84 15.57 2.20 -13.12
CA TRP A 84 14.26 2.82 -13.38
C TRP A 84 14.26 3.56 -14.70
N GLU A 85 15.30 4.30 -15.01
CA GLU A 85 15.46 5.03 -16.26
C GLU A 85 15.57 4.08 -17.45
N GLN A 86 16.18 2.91 -17.25
CA GLN A 86 16.26 1.88 -18.28
C GLN A 86 14.90 1.26 -18.60
N TYR A 87 14.06 0.99 -17.59
CA TYR A 87 12.75 0.38 -17.77
C TYR A 87 11.61 1.36 -17.98
N PHE A 88 11.77 2.61 -17.54
CA PHE A 88 10.74 3.64 -17.56
C PHE A 88 11.31 4.95 -18.12
N ASP A 89 11.33 5.06 -19.44
CA ASP A 89 11.70 6.30 -20.14
C ASP A 89 10.52 7.30 -20.22
N TRP A 90 9.66 7.26 -19.23
CA TRP A 90 8.42 8.03 -19.20
C TRP A 90 8.68 9.52 -19.07
N LYS A 91 8.17 10.28 -20.04
CA LYS A 91 8.14 11.76 -19.98
C LYS A 91 6.91 12.18 -19.18
N LEU A 92 7.05 12.23 -17.88
CA LEU A 92 5.94 12.55 -16.99
C LEU A 92 5.70 14.06 -16.97
N PRO A 93 4.42 14.51 -16.98
CA PRO A 93 4.10 15.91 -16.80
C PRO A 93 4.57 16.38 -15.42
N THR A 94 5.22 17.52 -15.37
CA THR A 94 5.65 18.15 -14.11
C THR A 94 4.41 18.51 -13.32
N SER A 95 4.28 18.01 -12.10
CA SER A 95 3.20 18.38 -11.20
C SER A 95 3.30 19.88 -10.87
N ASN A 96 2.23 20.64 -11.13
CA ASN A 96 2.16 22.07 -10.76
C ASN A 96 2.20 22.31 -9.24
N PHE A 97 2.04 21.27 -8.43
CA PHE A 97 2.03 21.34 -6.96
C PHE A 97 3.42 21.21 -6.34
N ASP A 98 4.36 20.62 -7.06
CA ASP A 98 5.71 20.41 -6.52
C ASP A 98 6.71 20.95 -7.55
N LYS A 99 7.53 21.93 -7.16
CA LYS A 99 8.57 22.54 -7.98
C LYS A 99 9.74 21.60 -8.34
N ARG A 100 9.50 20.30 -8.33
CA ARG A 100 10.48 19.29 -8.68
C ARG A 100 10.59 19.21 -10.19
N GLU A 101 11.81 19.17 -10.66
CA GLU A 101 12.08 19.18 -12.10
C GLU A 101 11.65 17.89 -12.81
N HIS A 102 11.48 16.76 -12.07
CA HIS A 102 11.10 15.48 -12.69
C HIS A 102 10.31 14.58 -11.73
N ASP A 103 9.09 14.23 -12.08
CA ASP A 103 8.40 13.08 -11.50
C ASP A 103 8.99 11.79 -12.09
N THR A 104 9.28 10.82 -11.23
CA THR A 104 9.78 9.50 -11.66
C THR A 104 8.64 8.50 -11.75
N ALA A 105 8.81 7.42 -12.52
CA ALA A 105 7.82 6.34 -12.57
C ALA A 105 7.52 5.74 -11.18
N PHE A 106 8.53 5.67 -10.31
CA PHE A 106 8.31 5.20 -8.94
C PHE A 106 7.40 6.13 -8.13
N MET A 107 7.51 7.44 -8.33
CA MET A 107 6.60 8.41 -7.69
C MET A 107 5.16 8.22 -8.17
N GLU A 108 4.94 7.95 -9.46
CA GLU A 108 3.62 7.61 -9.98
C GLU A 108 3.06 6.37 -9.28
N PHE A 109 3.88 5.34 -9.07
CA PHE A 109 3.47 4.15 -8.33
C PHE A 109 3.14 4.45 -6.86
N LEU A 110 3.90 5.35 -6.22
CA LEU A 110 3.59 5.78 -4.85
C LEU A 110 2.24 6.50 -4.76
N LYS A 111 1.89 7.33 -5.76
CA LYS A 111 0.61 8.07 -5.78
C LYS A 111 -0.62 7.15 -5.73
N ILE A 112 -0.54 6.00 -6.39
CA ILE A 112 -1.66 5.05 -6.48
C ILE A 112 -1.54 3.87 -5.51
N SER A 113 -0.48 3.79 -4.70
CA SER A 113 -0.24 2.70 -3.75
C SER A 113 -0.42 3.16 -2.29
N LEU A 114 -0.58 2.21 -1.38
CA LEU A 114 -0.50 2.46 0.06
C LEU A 114 0.93 2.26 0.61
N SER A 115 1.95 2.53 -0.21
CA SER A 115 3.37 2.31 0.12
C SER A 115 3.66 0.87 0.57
N ARG A 116 2.98 -0.12 -0.01
CA ARG A 116 3.16 -1.54 0.32
C ARG A 116 3.93 -2.27 -0.77
N PRO A 117 4.81 -3.21 -0.42
CA PRO A 117 5.55 -4.02 -1.40
C PRO A 117 4.65 -4.69 -2.45
N ARG A 118 3.52 -5.25 -2.02
CA ARG A 118 2.58 -5.94 -2.91
C ARG A 118 1.90 -5.02 -3.92
N ASP A 119 1.70 -3.74 -3.58
CA ASP A 119 1.09 -2.79 -4.51
C ASP A 119 2.06 -2.47 -5.65
N ILE A 120 3.33 -2.21 -5.34
CA ILE A 120 4.38 -2.00 -6.34
C ILE A 120 4.53 -3.24 -7.24
N GLN A 121 4.58 -4.42 -6.63
CA GLN A 121 4.65 -5.68 -7.38
C GLN A 121 3.44 -5.86 -8.30
N ARG A 122 2.22 -5.55 -7.83
CA ARG A 122 1.00 -5.68 -8.64
C ARG A 122 0.96 -4.69 -9.80
N ILE A 123 1.41 -3.44 -9.59
CA ILE A 123 1.54 -2.45 -10.66
C ILE A 123 2.47 -2.98 -11.77
N LEU A 124 3.67 -3.44 -11.41
CA LEU A 124 4.64 -3.98 -12.36
C LEU A 124 4.07 -5.20 -13.11
N ALA A 125 3.45 -6.13 -12.40
CA ALA A 125 2.85 -7.33 -12.99
C ALA A 125 1.71 -6.97 -13.97
N LEU A 126 0.83 -6.04 -13.61
CA LEU A 126 -0.28 -5.62 -14.48
C LEU A 126 0.22 -4.95 -15.76
N ILE A 127 1.21 -4.06 -15.67
CA ILE A 127 1.79 -3.44 -16.85
C ILE A 127 2.36 -4.52 -17.77
N GLN A 128 3.11 -5.47 -17.21
CA GLN A 128 3.68 -6.58 -17.97
C GLN A 128 2.61 -7.46 -18.62
N GLU A 129 1.57 -7.86 -17.87
CA GLU A 129 0.44 -8.65 -18.37
C GLU A 129 -0.22 -7.97 -19.58
N ILE A 130 -0.52 -6.68 -19.48
CA ILE A 130 -1.18 -5.92 -20.54
C ILE A 130 -0.25 -5.71 -21.75
N MET A 131 1.04 -5.50 -21.53
CA MET A 131 2.02 -5.42 -22.63
C MET A 131 2.11 -6.73 -23.41
N LEU A 132 2.07 -7.87 -22.72
CA LEU A 132 2.02 -9.18 -23.36
C LEU A 132 0.73 -9.37 -24.18
N GLU A 133 -0.43 -8.95 -23.65
CA GLU A 133 -1.71 -8.98 -24.38
C GLU A 133 -1.68 -8.13 -25.66
N ARG A 134 -0.84 -7.10 -25.71
CA ARG A 134 -0.66 -6.20 -26.87
C ARG A 134 0.49 -6.58 -27.81
N ASP A 135 1.03 -7.76 -27.68
CA ASP A 135 2.23 -8.21 -28.43
C ASP A 135 3.49 -7.34 -28.21
N LEU A 136 3.55 -6.62 -27.10
CA LEU A 136 4.70 -5.80 -26.69
C LEU A 136 5.68 -6.57 -25.79
N GLY A 137 5.60 -7.88 -25.71
CA GLY A 137 6.44 -8.72 -24.84
C GLY A 137 7.95 -8.65 -25.13
N ASN A 138 8.35 -8.18 -26.32
CA ASN A 138 9.74 -7.95 -26.69
C ASN A 138 10.23 -6.52 -26.44
N ALA A 139 9.38 -5.64 -25.86
CA ALA A 139 9.79 -4.29 -25.53
C ALA A 139 10.84 -4.31 -24.40
N GLN A 140 11.84 -3.44 -24.51
CA GLN A 140 12.91 -3.31 -23.53
C GLN A 140 12.51 -2.46 -22.33
N ALA A 141 11.43 -1.67 -22.44
CA ALA A 141 10.93 -0.75 -21.43
C ALA A 141 9.42 -0.92 -21.23
N PHE A 142 8.94 -0.55 -20.05
CA PHE A 142 7.53 -0.50 -19.74
C PHE A 142 6.88 0.72 -20.41
N ASP A 143 5.80 0.47 -21.16
CA ASP A 143 5.11 1.51 -21.93
C ASP A 143 4.20 2.37 -21.05
N TYR A 144 4.38 3.70 -21.11
CA TYR A 144 3.53 4.65 -20.37
C TYR A 144 2.06 4.62 -20.80
N ASN A 145 1.79 4.41 -22.11
CA ASN A 145 0.40 4.30 -22.59
C ASN A 145 -0.30 3.08 -22.02
N THR A 146 0.44 2.02 -21.74
CA THR A 146 -0.11 0.83 -21.04
C THR A 146 -0.49 1.17 -19.60
N TYR A 147 0.36 1.87 -18.86
CA TYR A 147 0.06 2.34 -17.50
C TYR A 147 -1.12 3.30 -17.46
N ASN A 148 -1.22 4.21 -18.43
CA ASN A 148 -2.30 5.21 -18.51
C ASN A 148 -3.56 4.71 -19.25
N SER A 149 -3.63 3.41 -19.58
CA SER A 149 -4.79 2.85 -20.27
C SER A 149 -5.95 2.54 -19.32
N ASP A 150 -7.19 2.64 -19.82
CA ASP A 150 -8.39 2.23 -19.07
C ASP A 150 -8.29 0.78 -18.58
N ARG A 151 -7.67 -0.10 -19.38
CA ARG A 151 -7.44 -1.50 -19.01
C ARG A 151 -6.62 -1.62 -17.73
N PHE A 152 -5.51 -0.89 -17.62
CA PHE A 152 -4.68 -0.88 -16.41
C PHE A 152 -5.41 -0.22 -15.25
N GLN A 153 -5.99 0.96 -15.47
CA GLN A 153 -6.66 1.72 -14.41
C GLN A 153 -7.81 0.92 -13.78
N ASN A 154 -8.64 0.28 -14.60
CA ASN A 154 -9.73 -0.56 -14.12
C ASN A 154 -9.22 -1.78 -13.34
N ALA A 155 -8.27 -2.53 -13.90
CA ALA A 155 -7.73 -3.72 -13.25
C ALA A 155 -7.01 -3.42 -11.93
N TYR A 156 -6.26 -2.29 -11.89
CA TYR A 156 -5.60 -1.88 -10.67
C TYR A 156 -6.59 -1.35 -9.62
N SER A 157 -7.61 -0.60 -10.02
CA SER A 157 -8.65 -0.10 -9.13
C SER A 157 -9.44 -1.25 -8.49
N GLU A 158 -9.79 -2.29 -9.24
CA GLU A 158 -10.44 -3.49 -8.69
C GLU A 158 -9.56 -4.18 -7.64
N TYR A 159 -8.27 -4.38 -7.95
CA TYR A 159 -7.31 -4.92 -6.98
C TYR A 159 -7.21 -4.06 -5.73
N PHE A 160 -7.07 -2.73 -5.90
CA PHE A 160 -6.90 -1.79 -4.80
C PHE A 160 -8.13 -1.76 -3.89
N LEU A 161 -9.33 -1.67 -4.46
CA LEU A 161 -10.60 -1.68 -3.72
C LEU A 161 -10.82 -3.02 -2.99
N SER A 162 -10.50 -4.15 -3.63
CA SER A 162 -10.56 -5.46 -2.97
C SER A 162 -9.60 -5.54 -1.79
N SER A 163 -8.36 -5.06 -1.97
CA SER A 163 -7.37 -5.04 -0.90
C SER A 163 -7.75 -4.10 0.26
N LEU A 164 -8.43 -2.99 -0.04
CA LEU A 164 -8.95 -2.07 0.96
C LEU A 164 -10.11 -2.72 1.74
N LYS A 165 -11.05 -3.37 1.02
CA LYS A 165 -12.14 -4.13 1.62
C LYS A 165 -11.63 -5.19 2.59
N ASP A 166 -10.63 -5.97 2.19
CA ASP A 166 -10.02 -7.00 3.06
C ASP A 166 -9.43 -6.42 4.35
N GLN A 167 -8.85 -5.22 4.28
CA GLN A 167 -8.32 -4.55 5.48
C GLN A 167 -9.43 -4.02 6.39
N LEU A 168 -10.49 -3.50 5.81
CA LEU A 168 -11.60 -2.92 6.55
C LEU A 168 -12.54 -3.98 7.11
N SER A 169 -12.63 -5.16 6.51
CA SER A 169 -13.53 -6.25 6.89
C SER A 169 -13.33 -6.77 8.32
N PHE A 170 -12.18 -6.50 8.94
CA PHE A 170 -11.93 -6.82 10.34
C PHE A 170 -12.67 -5.88 11.30
N TYR A 171 -12.92 -4.65 10.89
CA TYR A 171 -13.49 -3.58 11.73
C TYR A 171 -14.92 -3.23 11.33
N TYR A 172 -15.29 -3.43 10.06
CA TYR A 172 -16.52 -2.93 9.46
C TYR A 172 -17.25 -4.03 8.71
N SER A 173 -18.58 -3.94 8.68
CA SER A 173 -19.44 -4.84 7.93
C SER A 173 -19.35 -4.59 6.40
N GLU A 174 -19.92 -5.50 5.62
CA GLU A 174 -20.07 -5.32 4.16
C GLU A 174 -20.94 -4.08 3.84
N GLU A 175 -21.93 -3.79 4.69
CA GLU A 175 -22.81 -2.63 4.54
C GLU A 175 -22.05 -1.33 4.79
N ASP A 176 -21.24 -1.28 5.85
CA ASP A 176 -20.37 -0.13 6.14
C ASP A 176 -19.39 0.13 4.99
N TYR A 177 -18.81 -0.92 4.41
CA TYR A 177 -17.91 -0.77 3.27
C TYR A 177 -18.62 -0.21 2.03
N ARG A 178 -19.88 -0.60 1.77
CA ARG A 178 -20.68 -0.01 0.69
C ARG A 178 -20.94 1.47 0.93
N HIS A 179 -21.27 1.83 2.17
CA HIS A 179 -21.45 3.23 2.56
C HIS A 179 -20.15 4.03 2.42
N PHE A 180 -19.02 3.46 2.85
CA PHE A 180 -17.70 4.09 2.65
C PHE A 180 -17.41 4.38 1.19
N ARG A 181 -17.66 3.41 0.30
CA ARG A 181 -17.47 3.63 -1.14
C ARG A 181 -18.38 4.74 -1.69
N LYS A 182 -19.60 4.83 -1.18
CA LYS A 182 -20.58 5.81 -1.64
C LYS A 182 -20.14 7.25 -1.40
N PHE A 183 -19.27 7.50 -0.42
CA PHE A 183 -18.71 8.82 -0.18
C PHE A 183 -18.02 9.42 -1.42
N PHE A 184 -17.32 8.61 -2.18
CA PHE A 184 -16.60 9.07 -3.36
C PHE A 184 -17.50 9.50 -4.51
N ASP A 185 -18.76 9.11 -4.52
CA ASP A 185 -19.74 9.54 -5.52
C ASP A 185 -20.20 11.01 -5.32
N PHE A 186 -19.82 11.64 -4.21
CA PHE A 186 -20.11 13.05 -3.92
C PHE A 186 -19.03 14.00 -4.42
N PHE A 187 -18.01 13.49 -5.12
CA PHE A 187 -16.97 14.29 -5.76
C PHE A 187 -17.12 14.23 -7.28
N ASP A 188 -17.09 15.40 -7.91
CA ASP A 188 -17.12 15.52 -9.37
C ASP A 188 -15.74 15.28 -10.00
N ASP A 189 -14.66 15.51 -9.24
CA ASP A 189 -13.28 15.44 -9.71
C ASP A 189 -12.41 14.73 -8.66
N PRO A 190 -11.43 13.89 -9.07
CA PRO A 190 -10.48 13.29 -8.14
C PRO A 190 -9.56 14.32 -7.45
N GLN A 191 -9.47 15.54 -7.98
CA GLN A 191 -8.76 16.66 -7.35
C GLN A 191 -9.78 17.62 -6.74
N PHE A 192 -9.72 17.80 -5.43
CA PHE A 192 -10.66 18.64 -4.71
C PHE A 192 -9.96 19.48 -3.63
N THR A 193 -10.55 20.65 -3.34
CA THR A 193 -10.14 21.52 -2.24
C THR A 193 -10.76 21.04 -0.93
N TYR A 194 -10.26 21.56 0.19
CA TYR A 194 -10.85 21.27 1.50
C TYR A 194 -12.32 21.73 1.62
N GLU A 195 -12.67 22.85 0.97
CA GLU A 195 -14.05 23.33 0.92
C GLU A 195 -14.97 22.36 0.18
N GLN A 196 -14.52 21.86 -0.97
CA GLN A 196 -15.25 20.83 -1.74
C GLN A 196 -15.39 19.52 -0.93
N TYR A 197 -14.34 19.13 -0.21
CA TYR A 197 -14.42 18.00 0.73
C TYR A 197 -15.50 18.20 1.78
N GLN A 198 -15.57 19.39 2.42
CA GLN A 198 -16.58 19.67 3.43
C GLN A 198 -18.00 19.60 2.86
N VAL A 199 -18.22 20.14 1.66
CA VAL A 199 -19.53 20.07 0.99
C VAL A 199 -19.90 18.62 0.68
N ALA A 200 -18.99 17.86 0.08
CA ALA A 200 -19.19 16.44 -0.22
C ALA A 200 -19.46 15.61 1.05
N TYR A 201 -18.73 15.89 2.13
CA TYR A 201 -18.91 15.21 3.40
C TYR A 201 -20.29 15.50 4.01
N ASN A 202 -20.75 16.74 4.03
CA ASN A 202 -22.08 17.09 4.56
C ASN A 202 -23.18 16.40 3.73
N SER A 203 -23.10 16.45 2.41
CA SER A 203 -24.06 15.76 1.54
C SER A 203 -24.06 14.25 1.73
N TYR A 204 -22.90 13.68 1.98
CA TYR A 204 -22.75 12.27 2.30
C TYR A 204 -23.38 11.91 3.66
N VAL A 205 -23.17 12.74 4.69
CA VAL A 205 -23.81 12.54 6.00
C VAL A 205 -25.33 12.56 5.88
N ASP A 206 -25.90 13.53 5.16
CA ASP A 206 -27.34 13.60 4.90
C ASP A 206 -27.83 12.32 4.20
N TYR A 207 -27.11 11.87 3.19
CA TYR A 207 -27.41 10.59 2.51
C TYR A 207 -27.41 9.39 3.47
N ILE A 208 -26.42 9.30 4.37
CA ILE A 208 -26.32 8.20 5.34
C ILE A 208 -27.50 8.24 6.33
N LEU A 209 -27.86 9.43 6.84
CA LEU A 209 -28.99 9.61 7.77
C LEU A 209 -30.33 9.18 7.16
N GLU A 210 -30.48 9.34 5.83
CA GLU A 210 -31.69 8.95 5.12
C GLU A 210 -31.74 7.47 4.71
N ASN A 211 -30.58 6.85 4.45
CA ASN A 211 -30.53 5.55 3.75
C ASN A 211 -29.90 4.42 4.58
N ALA A 212 -29.11 4.71 5.61
CA ALA A 212 -28.49 3.69 6.44
C ALA A 212 -29.43 3.24 7.56
N LYS A 213 -29.47 1.93 7.84
CA LYS A 213 -30.24 1.37 8.98
C LYS A 213 -29.60 1.71 10.32
N GLU A 214 -28.27 1.69 10.34
CA GLU A 214 -27.43 2.07 11.47
C GLU A 214 -26.36 3.03 10.94
N ILE A 215 -26.05 4.06 11.71
CA ILE A 215 -25.03 5.05 11.31
C ILE A 215 -23.65 4.38 11.50
N PRO A 216 -22.85 4.26 10.44
CA PRO A 216 -21.50 3.71 10.56
C PRO A 216 -20.64 4.55 11.52
N GLN A 217 -19.86 3.91 12.37
CA GLN A 217 -19.04 4.57 13.38
C GLN A 217 -18.09 5.63 12.81
N PHE A 218 -17.58 5.43 11.58
CA PHE A 218 -16.69 6.39 10.92
C PHE A 218 -17.41 7.68 10.46
N VAL A 219 -18.76 7.71 10.44
CA VAL A 219 -19.54 8.91 10.12
C VAL A 219 -19.74 9.79 11.35
N GLU A 220 -19.74 9.21 12.55
CA GLU A 220 -19.94 9.95 13.80
C GLU A 220 -18.75 10.85 14.15
N ASP A 221 -17.54 10.51 13.70
CA ASP A 221 -16.33 11.30 13.92
C ASP A 221 -15.67 11.71 12.58
N PRO A 222 -15.92 12.95 12.09
CA PRO A 222 -15.33 13.45 10.85
C PRO A 222 -13.79 13.36 10.79
N LYS A 223 -13.12 13.38 11.95
CA LYS A 223 -11.67 13.29 12.03
C LYS A 223 -11.15 11.89 11.77
N GLN A 224 -11.97 10.87 11.93
CA GLN A 224 -11.61 9.49 11.57
C GLN A 224 -11.74 9.23 10.07
N PHE A 225 -12.48 10.10 9.37
CA PHE A 225 -12.69 9.99 7.92
C PHE A 225 -11.58 10.67 7.10
N MET A 226 -10.79 11.54 7.71
CA MET A 226 -9.61 12.18 7.10
C MET A 226 -8.33 11.39 7.38
#